data_1ccb90e47a286b92e3e151e41070f205
#
_entry.id   1ccb90e47a286b92e3e151e41070f205
#
_cell.length_a   1.000
_cell.length_b   1.000
_cell.length_c   1.000
_cell.angle_alpha   90.00
_cell.angle_beta   90.00
_cell.angle_gamma   90.00
#
_symmetry.space_group_name_H-M   'P 1'
#
loop_
_entity.id
_entity.type
_entity.pdbx_description
1 polymer ?
#
loop_
_entity_poly.entity_id
_entity_poly.type
_entity_poly.pdbx_seq_one_letter_code
_entity_poly.pdbx_strand_id
1 'polypeptide(L)'
;MQTPYTAGWAKIPLDNLLVVNELIGSSSIFSVYCCMFRKLPLNGDNICNITQAEICETLDIKKSYASRSVKKLIDLKVIAKHSSKHYMLNPQYTIRNVNDDYFSLMNRFQELLKEGEHADS
;
A
#
# COMPACT_ATOMS: atom_id res chain seq x y z
N MET A 1 -23.38 -17.14 1.08
CA MET A 1 -23.57 -15.74 0.69
C MET A 1 -22.38 -15.27 -0.13
N GLN A 2 -22.67 -14.64 -1.22
CA GLN A 2 -21.59 -14.12 -2.06
C GLN A 2 -21.07 -12.82 -1.49
N THR A 3 -19.74 -12.72 -1.38
CA THR A 3 -19.13 -11.52 -0.82
C THR A 3 -18.86 -10.49 -1.93
N PRO A 4 -18.77 -9.20 -1.59
CA PRO A 4 -18.43 -8.17 -2.59
C PRO A 4 -16.98 -8.22 -3.04
N TYR A 5 -16.19 -9.14 -2.50
CA TYR A 5 -14.77 -9.22 -2.78
C TYR A 5 -14.41 -10.20 -3.89
N THR A 6 -15.40 -10.84 -4.51
CA THR A 6 -15.18 -11.75 -5.63
C THR A 6 -15.01 -10.97 -6.93
N ALA A 7 -14.62 -11.66 -8.01
CA ALA A 7 -14.55 -11.11 -9.36
C ALA A 7 -13.61 -9.91 -9.49
N GLY A 8 -12.42 -10.01 -8.90
CA GLY A 8 -11.39 -9.00 -9.08
C GLY A 8 -11.44 -7.84 -8.09
N TRP A 9 -12.35 -7.88 -7.16
CA TRP A 9 -12.40 -6.86 -6.12
C TRP A 9 -11.26 -7.05 -5.13
N ALA A 10 -10.79 -5.96 -4.57
CA ALA A 10 -9.82 -6.02 -3.50
C ALA A 10 -10.46 -6.61 -2.25
N LYS A 11 -9.76 -7.54 -1.61
CA LYS A 11 -10.25 -8.09 -0.36
C LYS A 11 -9.67 -7.27 0.79
N ILE A 12 -10.40 -6.26 1.21
CA ILE A 12 -10.04 -5.43 2.35
C ILE A 12 -11.28 -5.33 3.25
N PRO A 13 -11.33 -6.12 4.32
CA PRO A 13 -12.44 -6.01 5.26
C PRO A 13 -12.54 -4.59 5.83
N LEU A 14 -13.74 -4.14 6.10
CA LEU A 14 -13.96 -2.80 6.63
C LEU A 14 -13.15 -2.56 7.91
N ASP A 15 -13.05 -3.57 8.77
CA ASP A 15 -12.28 -3.46 10.00
C ASP A 15 -10.81 -3.15 9.74
N ASN A 16 -10.22 -3.80 8.73
CA ASN A 16 -8.82 -3.54 8.37
C ASN A 16 -8.65 -2.14 7.83
N LEU A 17 -9.60 -1.66 7.05
CA LEU A 17 -9.55 -0.29 6.53
C LEU A 17 -9.60 0.73 7.67
N LEU A 18 -10.44 0.49 8.66
CA LEU A 18 -10.52 1.36 9.84
C LEU A 18 -9.22 1.33 10.64
N VAL A 19 -8.63 0.15 10.80
CA VAL A 19 -7.33 0.01 11.49
C VAL A 19 -6.26 0.82 10.78
N VAL A 20 -6.18 0.71 9.46
CA VAL A 20 -5.20 1.45 8.67
C VAL A 20 -5.42 2.96 8.82
N ASN A 21 -6.67 3.40 8.75
CA ASN A 21 -6.99 4.82 8.90
C ASN A 21 -6.57 5.35 10.29
N GLU A 22 -6.84 4.59 11.34
CA GLU A 22 -6.44 4.98 12.70
C GLU A 22 -4.92 4.99 12.85
N LEU A 23 -4.24 3.99 12.29
CA LEU A 23 -2.79 3.89 12.36
C LEU A 23 -2.13 5.08 11.68
N ILE A 24 -2.65 5.48 10.54
CA ILE A 24 -2.11 6.62 9.79
C ILE A 24 -2.40 7.94 10.52
N GLY A 25 -3.58 8.09 11.10
CA GLY A 25 -3.93 9.24 11.91
C GLY A 25 -4.10 10.56 11.14
N SER A 26 -4.14 10.51 9.81
CA SER A 26 -4.28 11.68 8.94
C SER A 26 -5.08 11.30 7.71
N SER A 27 -6.20 11.99 7.49
CA SER A 27 -7.03 11.72 6.32
C SER A 27 -6.31 12.04 5.01
N SER A 28 -5.45 13.05 5.01
CA SER A 28 -4.67 13.41 3.81
C SER A 28 -3.67 12.33 3.45
N ILE A 29 -2.97 11.79 4.44
CA ILE A 29 -2.00 10.70 4.21
C ILE A 29 -2.75 9.41 3.85
N PHE A 30 -3.89 9.18 4.49
CA PHE A 30 -4.72 8.02 4.14
C PHE A 30 -5.16 8.08 2.67
N SER A 31 -5.42 9.28 2.15
CA SER A 31 -5.75 9.45 0.73
C SER A 31 -4.61 8.99 -0.19
N VAL A 32 -3.36 9.22 0.22
CA VAL A 32 -2.19 8.72 -0.53
C VAL A 32 -2.20 7.20 -0.55
N TYR A 33 -2.47 6.57 0.59
CA TYR A 33 -2.61 5.11 0.67
C TYR A 33 -3.72 4.61 -0.28
N CYS A 34 -4.85 5.30 -0.31
CA CYS A 34 -5.96 4.92 -1.19
C CYS A 34 -5.58 5.03 -2.66
N CYS A 35 -4.76 6.01 -3.05
CA CYS A 35 -4.23 6.11 -4.41
C CYS A 35 -3.44 4.86 -4.78
N MET A 36 -2.60 4.40 -3.86
CA MET A 36 -1.80 3.19 -4.07
C MET A 36 -2.69 1.96 -4.18
N PHE A 37 -3.67 1.86 -3.28
CA PHE A 37 -4.63 0.76 -3.28
C PHE A 37 -5.35 0.63 -4.62
N ARG A 38 -5.75 1.76 -5.20
CA ARG A 38 -6.47 1.77 -6.48
C ARG A 38 -5.62 1.32 -7.65
N LYS A 39 -4.30 1.35 -7.50
CA LYS A 39 -3.36 0.93 -8.54
C LYS A 39 -2.87 -0.50 -8.36
N LEU A 40 -3.43 -1.24 -7.41
CA LEU A 40 -3.06 -2.64 -7.23
C LEU A 40 -3.55 -3.48 -8.41
N PRO A 41 -2.66 -4.21 -9.07
CA PRO A 41 -3.08 -5.11 -10.14
C PRO A 41 -3.72 -6.38 -9.59
N LEU A 42 -4.33 -7.16 -10.47
CA LEU A 42 -4.97 -8.42 -10.09
C LEU A 42 -3.99 -9.60 -10.07
N ASN A 43 -2.71 -9.36 -10.33
CA ASN A 43 -1.72 -10.44 -10.43
C ASN A 43 -1.31 -11.02 -9.08
N GLY A 44 -1.68 -10.38 -7.98
CA GLY A 44 -1.53 -10.97 -6.66
C GLY A 44 -0.23 -10.70 -5.93
N ASP A 45 0.72 -9.97 -6.49
CA ASP A 45 1.98 -9.69 -5.80
C ASP A 45 1.88 -8.52 -4.82
N ASN A 46 0.73 -7.87 -4.76
CA ASN A 46 0.43 -6.76 -3.86
C ASN A 46 1.30 -5.53 -4.10
N ILE A 47 1.87 -5.41 -5.29
CA ILE A 47 2.74 -4.30 -5.67
C ILE A 47 1.97 -3.35 -6.59
N CYS A 48 1.86 -2.10 -6.18
CA CYS A 48 1.23 -1.08 -7.01
C CYS A 48 2.28 -0.33 -7.82
N ASN A 49 1.92 0.03 -9.05
CA ASN A 49 2.77 0.81 -9.93
C ASN A 49 2.26 2.24 -9.96
N ILE A 50 2.86 3.10 -9.17
CA ILE A 50 2.48 4.50 -9.09
C ILE A 50 3.69 5.34 -8.73
N THR A 51 3.82 6.50 -9.38
CA THR A 51 4.88 7.44 -9.06
C THR A 51 4.36 8.51 -8.10
N GLN A 52 5.26 9.18 -7.40
CA GLN A 52 4.86 10.31 -6.56
C GLN A 52 4.26 11.44 -7.40
N ALA A 53 4.73 11.60 -8.64
CA ALA A 53 4.15 12.59 -9.55
C ALA A 53 2.67 12.29 -9.84
N GLU A 54 2.33 11.02 -10.04
CA GLU A 54 0.94 10.61 -10.24
C GLU A 54 0.09 10.86 -9.00
N ILE A 55 0.65 10.63 -7.82
CA ILE A 55 -0.04 10.91 -6.56
C ILE A 55 -0.33 12.41 -6.44
N CYS A 56 0.66 13.25 -6.74
CA CYS A 56 0.49 14.70 -6.71
C CYS A 56 -0.61 15.16 -7.65
N GLU A 57 -0.62 14.62 -8.85
CA GLU A 57 -1.62 14.98 -9.87
C GLU A 57 -3.02 14.52 -9.45
N THR A 58 -3.13 13.28 -8.95
CA THR A 58 -4.42 12.72 -8.58
C THR A 58 -5.05 13.45 -7.39
N LEU A 59 -4.25 13.81 -6.40
CA LEU A 59 -4.73 14.43 -5.18
C LEU A 59 -4.56 15.94 -5.13
N ASP A 60 -3.95 16.52 -6.16
CA ASP A 60 -3.66 17.95 -6.22
C ASP A 60 -2.87 18.41 -4.99
N ILE A 61 -1.77 17.75 -4.73
CA ILE A 61 -0.88 18.06 -3.62
C ILE A 61 0.55 18.32 -4.11
N LYS A 62 1.32 19.02 -3.29
CA LYS A 62 2.70 19.34 -3.62
C LYS A 62 3.61 18.12 -3.50
N LYS A 63 4.67 18.09 -4.29
CA LYS A 63 5.63 17.00 -4.31
C LYS A 63 6.23 16.75 -2.91
N SER A 64 6.55 17.82 -2.18
CA SER A 64 7.11 17.68 -0.83
C SER A 64 6.13 17.00 0.12
N TYR A 65 4.84 17.28 -0.03
CA TYR A 65 3.81 16.64 0.79
C TYR A 65 3.65 15.17 0.43
N ALA A 66 3.63 14.85 -0.87
CA ALA A 66 3.55 13.46 -1.32
C ALA A 66 4.74 12.65 -0.81
N SER A 67 5.94 13.20 -0.90
CA SER A 67 7.15 12.53 -0.44
C SER A 67 7.11 12.24 1.07
N ARG A 68 6.70 13.21 1.87
CA ARG A 68 6.56 13.03 3.32
C ARG A 68 5.49 12.02 3.67
N SER A 69 4.38 12.02 2.92
CA SER A 69 3.29 11.09 3.14
C SER A 69 3.72 9.65 2.85
N VAL A 70 4.43 9.44 1.75
CA VAL A 70 4.97 8.13 1.40
C VAL A 70 5.94 7.64 2.48
N LYS A 71 6.84 8.53 2.95
CA LYS A 71 7.77 8.17 4.00
C LYS A 71 7.03 7.79 5.29
N LYS A 72 5.99 8.52 5.65
CA LYS A 72 5.18 8.21 6.83
C LYS A 72 4.53 6.84 6.71
N LEU A 73 4.01 6.51 5.54
CA LEU A 73 3.40 5.20 5.30
C LEU A 73 4.42 4.07 5.43
N ILE A 74 5.65 4.30 4.96
CA ILE A 74 6.74 3.33 5.10
C ILE A 74 7.12 3.18 6.58
N ASP A 75 7.25 4.28 7.29
CA ASP A 75 7.62 4.27 8.72
C ASP A 75 6.58 3.52 9.56
N LEU A 76 5.31 3.61 9.18
CA LEU A 76 4.22 2.90 9.83
C LEU A 76 4.11 1.44 9.39
N LYS A 77 4.95 1.02 8.43
CA LYS A 77 4.95 -0.35 7.89
C LYS A 77 3.63 -0.72 7.22
N VAL A 78 2.95 0.27 6.69
CA VAL A 78 1.72 0.07 5.91
C VAL A 78 2.07 -0.24 4.46
N ILE A 79 3.18 0.31 3.97
CA ILE A 79 3.73 0.01 2.64
C ILE A 79 5.23 -0.20 2.75
N ALA A 80 5.82 -0.80 1.71
CA ALA A 80 7.27 -0.91 1.57
C ALA A 80 7.65 -0.48 0.16
N LYS A 81 8.82 0.14 0.03
CA LYS A 81 9.30 0.58 -1.28
C LYS A 81 9.88 -0.63 -2.03
N HIS A 82 9.40 -0.85 -3.24
CA HIS A 82 9.92 -1.91 -4.11
C HIS A 82 10.91 -1.33 -5.12
N SER A 83 10.54 -0.20 -5.72
CA SER A 83 11.42 0.54 -6.65
C SER A 83 10.93 1.98 -6.70
N SER A 84 11.55 2.82 -7.55
CA SER A 84 11.15 4.22 -7.68
C SER A 84 9.71 4.42 -8.12
N LYS A 85 9.10 3.41 -8.75
CA LYS A 85 7.75 3.48 -9.28
C LYS A 85 6.82 2.42 -8.71
N HIS A 86 7.31 1.63 -7.75
CA HIS A 86 6.55 0.50 -7.24
C HIS A 86 6.61 0.47 -5.72
N TYR A 87 5.45 0.26 -5.11
CA TYR A 87 5.32 0.12 -3.67
C TYR A 87 4.51 -1.13 -3.39
N MET A 88 4.94 -1.91 -2.40
CA MET A 88 4.18 -3.07 -1.97
C MET A 88 3.32 -2.69 -0.78
N LEU A 89 2.03 -2.95 -0.85
CA LEU A 89 1.13 -2.74 0.27
C LEU A 89 1.25 -3.92 1.24
N ASN A 90 1.15 -3.63 2.53
CA ASN A 90 1.28 -4.66 3.55
C ASN A 90 0.12 -5.65 3.42
N PRO A 91 0.41 -6.93 3.13
CA PRO A 91 -0.66 -7.93 2.96
C PRO A 91 -1.50 -8.15 4.22
N GLN A 92 -0.98 -7.75 5.39
CA GLN A 92 -1.73 -7.85 6.63
C GLN A 92 -3.04 -7.05 6.57
N TYR A 93 -3.04 -5.94 5.82
CA TYR A 93 -4.19 -5.05 5.75
C TYR A 93 -4.92 -5.10 4.43
N THR A 94 -4.24 -5.45 3.34
CA THR A 94 -4.81 -5.38 2.00
C THR A 94 -4.29 -6.51 1.13
N ILE A 95 -5.21 -7.32 0.58
CA ILE A 95 -4.88 -8.35 -0.39
C ILE A 95 -5.84 -8.21 -1.57
N ARG A 96 -5.30 -8.01 -2.77
CA ARG A 96 -6.11 -7.86 -3.98
C ARG A 96 -6.56 -9.20 -4.54
N ASN A 97 -5.68 -10.21 -4.48
CA ASN A 97 -5.96 -11.53 -5.01
C ASN A 97 -6.00 -12.54 -3.87
N VAL A 98 -7.17 -13.14 -3.64
CA VAL A 98 -7.39 -14.07 -2.53
C VAL A 98 -6.75 -15.43 -2.74
N ASN A 99 -6.30 -15.73 -3.95
CA ASN A 99 -5.67 -17.00 -4.26
C ASN A 99 -4.17 -17.03 -3.96
N ASP A 100 -3.62 -15.89 -3.57
CA ASP A 100 -2.19 -15.80 -3.30
C ASP A 100 -1.83 -16.40 -1.95
N ASP A 101 -0.61 -16.89 -1.87
CA ASP A 101 -0.05 -17.38 -0.62
C ASP A 101 0.28 -16.19 0.28
N TYR A 102 -0.53 -16.00 1.30
CA TYR A 102 -0.37 -14.90 2.25
C TYR A 102 1.02 -14.89 2.90
N PHE A 103 1.54 -16.08 3.24
CA PHE A 103 2.84 -16.17 3.92
C PHE A 103 3.98 -15.75 2.99
N SER A 104 3.90 -16.13 1.72
CA SER A 104 4.90 -15.69 0.74
C SER A 104 4.87 -14.18 0.56
N LEU A 105 3.68 -13.59 0.52
CA LEU A 105 3.53 -12.15 0.41
C LEU A 105 4.09 -11.44 1.64
N MET A 106 3.80 -11.94 2.83
CA MET A 106 4.32 -11.34 4.06
C MET A 106 5.84 -11.43 4.14
N ASN A 107 6.41 -12.56 3.75
CA ASN A 107 7.86 -12.73 3.71
C ASN A 107 8.50 -11.72 2.76
N ARG A 108 7.91 -11.54 1.59
CA ARG A 108 8.40 -10.57 0.61
C ARG A 108 8.33 -9.15 1.16
N PHE A 109 7.21 -8.83 1.81
CA PHE A 109 7.03 -7.50 2.41
C PHE A 109 8.08 -7.23 3.48
N GLN A 110 8.35 -8.19 4.35
CA GLN A 110 9.35 -8.04 5.40
C GLN A 110 10.75 -7.87 4.82
N GLU A 111 11.06 -8.58 3.74
CA GLU A 111 12.34 -8.42 3.05
C GLU A 111 12.50 -7.00 2.52
N LEU A 112 11.45 -6.45 1.91
CA LEU A 112 11.50 -5.09 1.38
C LEU A 112 11.67 -4.05 2.48
N LEU A 113 11.05 -4.25 3.64
CA LEU A 113 11.24 -3.36 4.78
C LEU A 113 12.70 -3.37 5.25
N LYS A 114 13.31 -4.54 5.32
CA LYS A 114 14.71 -4.68 5.72
C LYS A 114 15.65 -4.03 4.72
N GLU A 115 15.40 -4.21 3.44
CA GLU A 115 16.18 -3.57 2.38
C GLU A 115 16.11 -2.04 2.50
N GLY A 116 14.93 -1.51 2.78
CA GLY A 116 14.75 -0.08 2.97
C GLY A 116 15.49 0.46 4.18
N GLU A 117 15.51 -0.28 5.28
CA GLU A 117 16.26 0.10 6.49
C GLU A 117 17.76 0.17 6.20
N HIS A 118 18.28 -0.81 5.46
CA HIS A 118 19.69 -0.82 5.09
C HIS A 118 20.05 0.30 4.13
N ALA A 119 19.13 0.65 3.22
CA ALA A 119 19.37 1.72 2.27
C ALA A 119 19.43 3.10 2.93
N ASP A 120 18.73 3.26 4.05
CA ASP A 120 18.66 4.54 4.77
C ASP A 120 19.80 4.73 5.77
N SER A 121 20.56 3.70 6.01
CA SER A 121 21.65 3.77 7.02
C SER A 121 23.00 4.18 6.46
#